data_0c7dd2826f5fb85ad64e17dd2ab40aa4
#
_entry.id   0c7dd2826f5fb85ad64e17dd2ab40aa4
#
_cell.length_a   1.000
_cell.length_b   1.000
_cell.length_c   1.000
_cell.angle_alpha   90.00
_cell.angle_beta   90.00
_cell.angle_gamma   90.00
#
_symmetry.space_group_name_H-M   'P 1'
#
loop_
_entity.id
_entity.type
_entity.pdbx_description
1 polymer ?
#
loop_
_entity_poly.entity_id
_entity_poly.type
_entity_poly.pdbx_seq_one_letter_code
_entity_poly.pdbx_strand_id
1 'polypeptide(L)'
;MPFTIKPVTRFCPRFHIGLSVILTILVLESSAQEVSLVEPPEEWDVTTLKGQDGRIFSLYGCPGNLDEVKRLITRMKEVGLGNGFDPGPATVAANAASYKYFAEINWPVVGYPPYGGEFQVKHGRSQLTDADEAMLKVMDDSDTFMAIQLGEWAYYFHNLSRNEDWHRAVFKDEFEQFKHHIKPAGFAGYDAKPQSRKECYDQVRDYFLTRHRAMRGRTISINGHSHYEAYVGEWGSQVIGLELGENIAFTQSKIAFARGAARRWNKPFSIQVSPWFAGSCTTNGPLRMEGKYARGLDAGHSLSFYKRLWLHSWFAGAALVTPENSISIFFKDRDPDWTLTEHGRAAIDTFRTIRTHDPGVPYTPVGIVLDHYNGYNPYQSRPWGIVTNTPGDKETHDLFEAQLFAGSDHIHKAADPINPEKSFLRPTPFGEMFDVILSNARTKTLASYPVILLVGDHEFDSLFVSNLFEALRRGSRLLMNKRHANQLGDDFERLQGTGDVEVLEEWRNPMTKRPAAISNARLAQLRNTLLPVRVEGDPVQYQVNRTESGWIVEIINNEGVIKKPTDPAVVQKDKIAQVTLTPQISVSNATLLRDGRKLKVSPKISLTIPAGETRFVVLR
;
A
#
# COMPACT_ATOMS: atom_id res chain seq x y z
N MET A 1 -6.88 45.05 -32.13
CA MET A 1 -5.85 45.00 -33.21
C MET A 1 -5.49 43.53 -33.39
N PRO A 2 -5.80 42.91 -34.53
CA PRO A 2 -5.46 41.53 -34.78
C PRO A 2 -4.10 41.41 -35.46
N PHE A 3 -3.24 40.55 -34.96
CA PHE A 3 -1.96 40.21 -35.64
C PHE A 3 -2.17 39.01 -36.51
N THR A 4 -1.94 39.22 -37.82
CA THR A 4 -1.95 38.22 -38.87
C THR A 4 -0.55 37.61 -39.02
N ILE A 5 -0.42 36.30 -38.92
CA ILE A 5 0.82 35.58 -39.21
C ILE A 5 0.68 34.91 -40.58
N LYS A 6 1.59 35.29 -41.52
CA LYS A 6 1.73 34.69 -42.86
C LYS A 6 2.58 33.42 -42.78
N PRO A 7 2.29 32.40 -43.58
CA PRO A 7 3.15 31.20 -43.70
C PRO A 7 4.32 31.43 -44.67
N VAL A 8 5.52 30.99 -44.27
CA VAL A 8 6.71 30.94 -45.10
C VAL A 8 6.89 29.51 -45.61
N THR A 9 6.64 29.32 -46.87
CA THR A 9 7.03 28.12 -47.65
C THR A 9 8.51 28.20 -47.99
N ARG A 10 9.33 27.23 -47.63
CA ARG A 10 10.64 26.99 -48.20
C ARG A 10 10.71 25.60 -48.80
N PHE A 11 10.90 25.56 -50.09
CA PHE A 11 11.34 24.42 -50.92
C PHE A 11 12.75 24.00 -50.52
N CYS A 12 13.03 22.72 -50.46
CA CYS A 12 14.38 22.18 -50.55
C CYS A 12 14.42 20.91 -51.43
N PRO A 13 15.43 20.78 -52.31
CA PRO A 13 15.43 19.82 -53.40
C PRO A 13 15.86 18.41 -52.95
N ARG A 14 15.36 17.43 -53.72
CA ARG A 14 15.69 16.01 -53.61
C ARG A 14 17.14 15.74 -54.05
N PHE A 15 17.94 15.13 -53.16
CA PHE A 15 19.14 14.37 -53.54
C PHE A 15 18.84 12.88 -53.35
N HIS A 16 18.87 12.13 -54.44
CA HIS A 16 18.90 10.68 -54.44
C HIS A 16 20.36 10.24 -54.29
N ILE A 17 20.71 9.62 -53.20
CA ILE A 17 21.91 8.80 -53.06
C ILE A 17 21.44 7.39 -52.70
N GLY A 18 21.59 6.48 -53.64
CA GLY A 18 21.40 5.06 -53.40
C GLY A 18 22.53 4.53 -52.52
N LEU A 19 22.19 4.05 -51.36
CA LEU A 19 23.08 3.28 -50.50
C LEU A 19 22.48 1.89 -50.33
N SER A 20 23.07 0.89 -51.01
CA SER A 20 22.79 -0.52 -50.77
C SER A 20 23.38 -0.89 -49.41
N VAL A 21 22.52 -0.99 -48.40
CA VAL A 21 22.89 -1.53 -47.08
C VAL A 21 22.65 -3.04 -47.13
N ILE A 22 23.71 -3.81 -47.15
CA ILE A 22 23.69 -5.27 -46.90
C ILE A 22 23.32 -5.42 -45.42
N LEU A 23 22.08 -5.83 -45.16
CA LEU A 23 21.58 -6.13 -43.82
C LEU A 23 22.11 -7.50 -43.41
N THR A 24 23.26 -7.54 -42.74
CA THR A 24 23.72 -8.74 -42.03
C THR A 24 22.81 -8.91 -40.81
N ILE A 25 21.86 -9.83 -40.92
CA ILE A 25 21.04 -10.26 -39.77
C ILE A 25 21.97 -11.06 -38.86
N LEU A 26 22.54 -10.40 -37.88
CA LEU A 26 23.05 -11.07 -36.67
C LEU A 26 21.84 -11.61 -35.92
N VAL A 27 21.56 -12.90 -36.11
CA VAL A 27 20.72 -13.67 -35.19
C VAL A 27 21.52 -13.76 -33.90
N LEU A 28 21.32 -12.78 -33.02
CA LEU A 28 21.66 -12.95 -31.62
C LEU A 28 20.75 -14.08 -31.10
N GLU A 29 21.26 -15.29 -31.06
CA GLU A 29 20.73 -16.32 -30.16
C GLU A 29 20.75 -15.71 -28.78
N SER A 30 19.59 -15.21 -28.32
CA SER A 30 19.40 -14.89 -26.92
C SER A 30 19.50 -16.22 -26.20
N SER A 31 20.66 -16.53 -25.63
CA SER A 31 20.76 -17.56 -24.62
C SER A 31 19.62 -17.30 -23.66
N ALA A 32 18.64 -18.19 -23.58
CA ALA A 32 17.54 -18.11 -22.64
C ALA A 32 18.19 -17.97 -21.26
N GLN A 33 18.10 -16.78 -20.69
CA GLN A 33 18.67 -16.51 -19.38
C GLN A 33 17.87 -17.39 -18.41
N GLU A 34 18.55 -18.33 -17.77
CA GLU A 34 17.92 -19.29 -16.88
C GLU A 34 17.21 -18.53 -15.74
N VAL A 35 15.92 -18.82 -15.55
CA VAL A 35 15.11 -18.15 -14.54
C VAL A 35 15.47 -18.75 -13.18
N SER A 36 16.02 -17.94 -12.30
CA SER A 36 16.39 -18.33 -10.95
C SER A 36 15.21 -18.07 -9.99
N LEU A 37 14.22 -18.97 -10.00
CA LEU A 37 13.12 -18.89 -9.05
C LEU A 37 13.52 -19.50 -7.73
N VAL A 38 13.14 -18.82 -6.66
CA VAL A 38 13.30 -19.27 -5.29
C VAL A 38 11.92 -19.50 -4.70
N GLU A 39 11.72 -20.64 -4.03
CA GLU A 39 10.47 -20.84 -3.30
C GLU A 39 10.37 -19.79 -2.17
N PRO A 40 9.21 -19.12 -2.00
CA PRO A 40 9.01 -18.20 -0.91
C PRO A 40 9.29 -18.88 0.42
N PRO A 41 10.17 -18.33 1.26
CA PRO A 41 10.38 -18.88 2.58
C PRO A 41 9.12 -18.72 3.45
N GLU A 42 8.94 -19.59 4.43
CA GLU A 42 7.78 -19.59 5.34
C GLU A 42 7.56 -18.21 6.00
N GLU A 43 8.61 -17.46 6.26
CA GLU A 43 8.54 -16.13 6.85
C GLU A 43 7.82 -15.10 5.97
N TRP A 44 7.63 -15.39 4.69
CA TRP A 44 6.89 -14.50 3.80
C TRP A 44 5.38 -14.64 3.97
N ASP A 45 4.93 -15.73 4.57
CA ASP A 45 3.51 -15.93 4.86
C ASP A 45 3.11 -15.27 6.19
N VAL A 46 2.87 -13.98 6.15
CA VAL A 46 2.32 -13.15 7.24
C VAL A 46 0.90 -12.68 6.89
N THR A 47 0.17 -13.50 6.14
CA THR A 47 -1.08 -13.13 5.47
C THR A 47 -2.33 -13.43 6.28
N THR A 48 -2.18 -14.03 7.47
CA THR A 48 -3.29 -14.35 8.36
C THR A 48 -3.10 -13.76 9.75
N LEU A 49 -4.21 -13.49 10.43
CA LEU A 49 -4.20 -13.09 11.82
C LEU A 49 -4.17 -14.32 12.72
N LYS A 50 -3.44 -14.22 13.84
CA LYS A 50 -3.32 -15.32 14.79
C LYS A 50 -4.70 -15.80 15.26
N GLY A 51 -4.94 -17.12 15.16
CA GLY A 51 -6.20 -17.74 15.56
C GLY A 51 -7.34 -17.57 14.55
N GLN A 52 -7.06 -17.09 13.33
CA GLN A 52 -8.05 -16.97 12.27
C GLN A 52 -7.72 -17.92 11.10
N ASP A 53 -8.75 -18.57 10.59
CA ASP A 53 -8.67 -19.42 9.40
C ASP A 53 -8.89 -18.56 8.15
N GLY A 54 -7.81 -18.02 7.59
CA GLY A 54 -7.85 -17.23 6.37
C GLY A 54 -7.93 -15.72 6.62
N ARG A 55 -8.19 -15.00 5.53
CA ARG A 55 -8.18 -13.53 5.51
C ARG A 55 -9.53 -12.95 5.85
N ILE A 56 -9.52 -11.75 6.42
CA ILE A 56 -10.71 -11.09 6.93
C ILE A 56 -11.11 -9.95 6.00
N PHE A 57 -12.39 -9.88 5.68
CA PHE A 57 -13.05 -8.73 5.09
C PHE A 57 -14.00 -8.15 6.15
N SER A 58 -13.55 -7.10 6.83
CA SER A 58 -14.23 -6.51 7.97
C SER A 58 -15.13 -5.36 7.54
N LEU A 59 -16.31 -5.28 8.12
CA LEU A 59 -17.20 -4.14 7.87
C LEU A 59 -17.08 -3.11 8.96
N TYR A 60 -16.95 -1.87 8.53
CA TYR A 60 -16.69 -0.71 9.37
C TYR A 60 -17.94 0.15 9.56
N GLY A 61 -18.24 0.47 10.80
CA GLY A 61 -19.30 1.35 11.22
C GLY A 61 -20.31 0.66 12.12
N CYS A 62 -21.11 1.45 12.81
CA CYS A 62 -22.09 0.97 13.76
C CYS A 62 -23.35 1.82 13.69
N PRO A 63 -24.54 1.23 13.57
CA PRO A 63 -25.79 1.96 13.72
C PRO A 63 -25.99 2.45 15.17
N GLY A 64 -26.95 3.35 15.35
CA GLY A 64 -27.14 4.15 16.55
C GLY A 64 -27.42 3.39 17.85
N ASN A 65 -27.88 2.13 17.82
CA ASN A 65 -28.18 1.35 19.02
C ASN A 65 -27.87 -0.14 18.84
N LEU A 66 -27.77 -0.86 19.95
CA LEU A 66 -27.36 -2.27 19.96
C LEU A 66 -28.35 -3.19 19.22
N ASP A 67 -29.64 -2.92 19.25
CA ASP A 67 -30.62 -3.77 18.57
C ASP A 67 -30.55 -3.62 17.05
N GLU A 68 -30.25 -2.43 16.55
CA GLU A 68 -29.92 -2.21 15.14
C GLU A 68 -28.65 -2.92 14.74
N VAL A 69 -27.60 -2.88 15.57
CA VAL A 69 -26.35 -3.62 15.34
C VAL A 69 -26.64 -5.12 15.23
N LYS A 70 -27.43 -5.68 16.12
CA LYS A 70 -27.81 -7.10 16.09
C LYS A 70 -28.53 -7.48 14.79
N ARG A 71 -29.48 -6.67 14.35
CA ARG A 71 -30.18 -6.87 13.07
C ARG A 71 -29.21 -6.77 11.89
N LEU A 72 -28.34 -5.77 11.89
CA LEU A 72 -27.31 -5.59 10.86
C LEU A 72 -26.39 -6.81 10.76
N ILE A 73 -25.82 -7.26 11.88
CA ILE A 73 -24.92 -8.44 11.90
C ILE A 73 -25.66 -9.70 11.40
N THR A 74 -26.93 -9.88 11.80
CA THR A 74 -27.75 -10.96 11.28
C THR A 74 -27.89 -10.85 9.76
N ARG A 75 -28.22 -9.66 9.26
CA ARG A 75 -28.35 -9.40 7.81
C ARG A 75 -27.06 -9.64 7.04
N MET A 76 -25.91 -9.20 7.57
CA MET A 76 -24.62 -9.44 6.98
C MET A 76 -24.33 -10.94 6.81
N LYS A 77 -24.62 -11.74 7.84
CA LYS A 77 -24.48 -13.20 7.80
C LYS A 77 -25.40 -13.85 6.76
N GLU A 78 -26.67 -13.43 6.69
CA GLU A 78 -27.66 -13.92 5.73
C GLU A 78 -27.23 -13.68 4.28
N VAL A 79 -26.74 -12.49 3.96
CA VAL A 79 -26.32 -12.13 2.60
C VAL A 79 -24.90 -12.57 2.26
N GLY A 80 -24.17 -13.13 3.22
CA GLY A 80 -22.79 -13.56 3.05
C GLY A 80 -21.83 -12.38 2.80
N LEU A 81 -21.97 -11.31 3.55
CA LEU A 81 -21.14 -10.10 3.44
C LEU A 81 -20.17 -9.98 4.60
N GLY A 82 -18.89 -10.21 4.35
CA GLY A 82 -17.82 -10.09 5.33
C GLY A 82 -17.74 -11.26 6.33
N ASN A 83 -16.68 -11.27 7.10
CA ASN A 83 -16.38 -12.23 8.17
C ASN A 83 -15.67 -11.56 9.37
N GLY A 84 -15.69 -10.24 9.45
CA GLY A 84 -15.17 -9.44 10.54
C GLY A 84 -16.00 -8.18 10.75
N PHE A 85 -15.84 -7.56 11.89
CA PHE A 85 -16.58 -6.37 12.26
C PHE A 85 -15.69 -5.33 12.95
N ASP A 86 -15.80 -4.11 12.50
CA ASP A 86 -15.17 -2.94 13.12
C ASP A 86 -16.29 -1.94 13.45
N PRO A 87 -16.67 -1.78 14.70
CA PRO A 87 -17.77 -0.89 15.09
C PRO A 87 -17.49 0.59 14.78
N GLY A 88 -16.24 0.93 14.40
CA GLY A 88 -15.84 2.32 14.19
C GLY A 88 -15.91 3.16 15.47
N PRO A 89 -15.72 4.48 15.35
CA PRO A 89 -15.75 5.39 16.51
C PRO A 89 -17.17 5.75 16.97
N ALA A 90 -18.20 4.98 16.61
CA ALA A 90 -19.57 5.29 16.94
C ALA A 90 -19.82 5.22 18.45
N THR A 91 -19.98 6.36 19.07
CA THR A 91 -20.14 6.55 20.51
C THR A 91 -21.40 5.89 21.08
N VAL A 92 -22.42 5.66 20.26
CA VAL A 92 -23.75 5.19 20.72
C VAL A 92 -23.73 3.70 21.06
N ALA A 93 -22.96 2.88 20.34
CA ALA A 93 -22.78 1.46 20.64
C ALA A 93 -21.54 1.18 21.51
N ALA A 94 -20.77 2.20 21.86
CA ALA A 94 -19.55 2.08 22.64
C ALA A 94 -19.86 2.05 24.15
N ASN A 95 -20.43 0.94 24.60
CA ASN A 95 -20.71 0.68 26.03
C ASN A 95 -20.46 -0.80 26.35
N ALA A 96 -20.40 -1.14 27.63
CA ALA A 96 -20.09 -2.48 28.09
C ALA A 96 -20.99 -3.58 27.50
N ALA A 97 -22.30 -3.30 27.30
CA ALA A 97 -23.24 -4.27 26.73
C ALA A 97 -22.95 -4.53 25.23
N SER A 98 -22.60 -3.48 24.49
CA SER A 98 -22.23 -3.60 23.08
C SER A 98 -20.92 -4.36 22.91
N TYR A 99 -19.90 -4.05 23.71
CA TYR A 99 -18.62 -4.77 23.65
C TYR A 99 -18.77 -6.25 24.01
N LYS A 100 -19.60 -6.56 25.02
CA LYS A 100 -19.93 -7.94 25.35
C LYS A 100 -20.58 -8.66 24.17
N TYR A 101 -21.55 -8.05 23.51
CA TYR A 101 -22.16 -8.60 22.31
C TYR A 101 -21.15 -8.79 21.18
N PHE A 102 -20.26 -7.84 20.93
CA PHE A 102 -19.21 -7.97 19.91
C PHE A 102 -18.26 -9.15 20.20
N ALA A 103 -17.97 -9.41 21.46
CA ALA A 103 -17.19 -10.59 21.85
C ALA A 103 -17.94 -11.91 21.59
N GLU A 104 -19.27 -11.90 21.57
CA GLU A 104 -20.12 -13.10 21.39
C GLU A 104 -20.48 -13.40 19.93
N ILE A 105 -20.25 -12.48 18.97
CA ILE A 105 -20.69 -12.65 17.57
C ILE A 105 -19.93 -13.73 16.77
N ASN A 106 -18.88 -14.28 17.32
CA ASN A 106 -17.99 -15.27 16.70
C ASN A 106 -17.40 -14.79 15.34
N TRP A 107 -17.07 -13.51 15.28
CA TRP A 107 -16.34 -12.87 14.21
C TRP A 107 -15.15 -12.13 14.80
N PRO A 108 -14.02 -12.03 14.07
CA PRO A 108 -12.95 -11.13 14.44
C PRO A 108 -13.49 -9.70 14.60
N VAL A 109 -13.22 -9.09 15.74
CA VAL A 109 -13.60 -7.71 16.00
C VAL A 109 -12.36 -6.85 16.18
N VAL A 110 -12.31 -5.75 15.45
CA VAL A 110 -11.35 -4.68 15.67
C VAL A 110 -12.05 -3.59 16.50
N GLY A 111 -11.62 -3.42 17.74
CA GLY A 111 -12.16 -2.36 18.58
C GLY A 111 -11.72 -0.99 18.10
N TYR A 112 -12.57 0.00 18.29
CA TYR A 112 -12.23 1.39 18.06
C TYR A 112 -12.45 2.16 19.37
N PRO A 113 -11.49 2.98 19.84
CA PRO A 113 -11.72 3.79 21.02
C PRO A 113 -12.93 4.70 20.78
N PRO A 114 -13.85 4.86 21.74
CA PRO A 114 -15.03 5.72 21.58
C PRO A 114 -14.73 7.12 21.09
N TYR A 115 -13.53 7.53 21.29
CA TYR A 115 -13.01 8.84 20.90
C TYR A 115 -11.73 8.67 20.08
N GLY A 116 -11.67 7.90 19.06
CA GLY A 116 -10.53 7.66 18.17
C GLY A 116 -9.22 8.41 18.47
N GLY A 117 -8.14 8.05 17.86
CA GLY A 117 -6.86 8.73 18.06
C GLY A 117 -6.95 10.27 17.93
N GLU A 118 -7.85 10.75 17.06
CA GLU A 118 -8.16 12.16 16.86
C GLU A 118 -8.67 12.82 18.13
N PHE A 119 -9.65 12.22 18.78
CA PHE A 119 -10.26 12.80 19.96
C PHE A 119 -9.32 12.78 21.17
N GLN A 120 -8.52 11.73 21.31
CA GLN A 120 -7.50 11.66 22.35
C GLN A 120 -6.43 12.74 22.17
N VAL A 121 -6.02 13.02 20.94
CA VAL A 121 -5.12 14.12 20.62
C VAL A 121 -5.80 15.46 20.82
N LYS A 122 -7.01 15.63 20.28
CA LYS A 122 -7.79 16.86 20.35
C LYS A 122 -8.11 17.29 21.79
N HIS A 123 -8.34 16.34 22.69
CA HIS A 123 -8.60 16.61 24.10
C HIS A 123 -7.40 16.33 25.03
N GLY A 124 -6.23 16.03 24.46
CA GLY A 124 -4.99 15.84 25.21
C GLY A 124 -5.03 14.70 26.24
N ARG A 125 -5.95 13.77 26.08
CA ARG A 125 -6.11 12.68 27.06
C ARG A 125 -5.04 11.61 26.83
N SER A 126 -4.12 11.51 27.75
CA SER A 126 -3.25 10.34 27.93
C SER A 126 -3.93 9.24 28.76
N GLN A 127 -5.11 9.50 29.30
CA GLN A 127 -5.87 8.58 30.14
C GLN A 127 -7.05 8.00 29.37
N LEU A 128 -7.30 6.72 29.60
CA LEU A 128 -8.46 6.02 29.08
C LEU A 128 -9.74 6.57 29.72
N THR A 129 -10.83 6.53 28.96
CA THR A 129 -12.17 6.79 29.49
C THR A 129 -12.72 5.51 30.13
N ASP A 130 -13.80 5.63 30.95
CA ASP A 130 -14.49 4.46 31.49
C ASP A 130 -14.98 3.49 30.39
N ALA A 131 -15.34 4.03 29.21
CA ALA A 131 -15.73 3.24 28.06
C ALA A 131 -14.54 2.48 27.43
N ASP A 132 -13.36 3.10 27.36
CA ASP A 132 -12.14 2.44 26.91
C ASP A 132 -11.73 1.31 27.87
N GLU A 133 -11.82 1.56 29.18
CA GLU A 133 -11.54 0.53 30.21
C GLU A 133 -12.52 -0.64 30.11
N ALA A 134 -13.82 -0.36 29.89
CA ALA A 134 -14.84 -1.39 29.71
C ALA A 134 -14.57 -2.23 28.45
N MET A 135 -14.16 -1.60 27.35
CA MET A 135 -13.76 -2.28 26.11
C MET A 135 -12.53 -3.17 26.35
N LEU A 136 -11.48 -2.62 26.95
CA LEU A 136 -10.24 -3.37 27.23
C LEU A 136 -10.51 -4.59 28.13
N LYS A 137 -11.38 -4.45 29.11
CA LYS A 137 -11.79 -5.57 29.98
C LYS A 137 -12.47 -6.68 29.18
N VAL A 138 -13.39 -6.34 28.27
CA VAL A 138 -14.05 -7.33 27.40
C VAL A 138 -13.04 -7.99 26.46
N MET A 139 -12.07 -7.23 25.95
CA MET A 139 -11.01 -7.79 25.10
C MET A 139 -10.11 -8.78 25.84
N ASP A 140 -9.81 -8.54 27.10
CA ASP A 140 -8.98 -9.44 27.91
C ASP A 140 -9.65 -10.81 28.09
N ASP A 141 -10.98 -10.84 28.09
CA ASP A 141 -11.81 -12.03 28.29
C ASP A 141 -12.29 -12.68 26.96
N SER A 142 -11.88 -12.15 25.79
CA SER A 142 -12.41 -12.57 24.48
C SER A 142 -11.31 -12.85 23.47
N ASP A 143 -11.35 -14.02 22.83
CA ASP A 143 -10.48 -14.39 21.72
C ASP A 143 -10.88 -13.75 20.38
N THR A 144 -12.12 -13.25 20.27
CA THR A 144 -12.63 -12.62 19.04
C THR A 144 -12.25 -11.15 18.93
N PHE A 145 -12.03 -10.48 20.05
CA PHE A 145 -11.57 -9.09 20.09
C PHE A 145 -10.06 -9.03 19.81
N MET A 146 -9.66 -8.71 18.58
CA MET A 146 -8.29 -8.88 18.12
C MET A 146 -7.36 -7.77 18.58
N ALA A 147 -7.75 -6.53 18.34
CA ALA A 147 -6.94 -5.35 18.63
C ALA A 147 -7.79 -4.07 18.61
N ILE A 148 -7.20 -2.96 19.00
CA ILE A 148 -7.80 -1.62 18.95
C ILE A 148 -7.16 -0.83 17.82
N GLN A 149 -7.98 -0.28 16.95
CA GLN A 149 -7.52 0.58 15.88
C GLN A 149 -7.12 1.95 16.44
N LEU A 150 -5.86 2.31 16.24
CA LEU A 150 -5.39 3.68 16.43
C LEU A 150 -5.56 4.42 15.09
N GLY A 151 -6.75 5.03 14.87
CA GLY A 151 -7.04 5.73 13.63
C GLY A 151 -6.18 6.99 13.47
N GLU A 152 -5.66 7.22 12.27
CA GLU A 152 -4.96 8.42 11.78
C GLU A 152 -3.99 9.11 12.78
N TRP A 153 -3.50 8.42 13.78
CA TRP A 153 -2.66 8.98 14.86
C TRP A 153 -1.44 9.74 14.29
N ALA A 154 -0.87 9.23 13.22
CA ALA A 154 0.31 9.80 12.59
C ALA A 154 0.00 11.08 11.81
N TYR A 155 -1.18 11.20 11.24
CA TYR A 155 -1.66 12.44 10.61
C TYR A 155 -1.71 13.58 11.62
N TYR A 156 -2.26 13.33 12.79
CA TYR A 156 -2.34 14.33 13.86
C TYR A 156 -0.96 14.71 14.37
N PHE A 157 -0.07 13.75 14.62
CA PHE A 157 1.31 14.05 14.98
C PHE A 157 2.00 14.92 13.94
N HIS A 158 1.87 14.57 12.68
CA HIS A 158 2.49 15.29 11.58
C HIS A 158 2.01 16.75 11.48
N ASN A 159 0.72 16.97 11.64
CA ASN A 159 0.17 18.31 11.67
C ASN A 159 0.59 19.09 12.93
N LEU A 160 0.62 18.42 14.09
CA LEU A 160 1.03 19.00 15.36
C LEU A 160 2.49 19.48 15.34
N SER A 161 3.37 18.73 14.70
CA SER A 161 4.80 19.09 14.64
C SER A 161 5.11 20.24 13.66
N ARG A 162 4.18 20.61 12.79
CA ARG A 162 4.48 21.48 11.65
C ARG A 162 3.73 22.78 11.60
N ASN A 163 2.56 22.88 12.19
CA ASN A 163 1.66 23.97 11.86
C ASN A 163 0.88 24.47 13.07
N GLU A 164 1.57 25.20 13.93
CA GLU A 164 0.94 25.86 15.09
C GLU A 164 -0.22 26.75 14.66
N ASP A 165 -0.07 27.50 13.56
CA ASP A 165 -1.12 28.41 13.06
C ASP A 165 -2.38 27.62 12.65
N TRP A 166 -2.21 26.45 12.00
CA TRP A 166 -3.34 25.59 11.67
C TRP A 166 -4.03 25.07 12.93
N HIS A 167 -3.29 24.65 13.96
CA HIS A 167 -3.88 24.22 15.22
C HIS A 167 -4.58 25.33 15.96
N ARG A 168 -4.00 26.53 15.99
CA ARG A 168 -4.67 27.72 16.53
C ARG A 168 -5.98 28.01 15.79
N ALA A 169 -5.99 27.89 14.46
CA ALA A 169 -7.19 28.10 13.65
C ALA A 169 -8.27 27.02 13.89
N VAL A 170 -7.86 25.75 14.10
CA VAL A 170 -8.77 24.63 14.34
C VAL A 170 -9.30 24.62 15.76
N PHE A 171 -8.42 24.77 16.76
CA PHE A 171 -8.77 24.65 18.18
C PHE A 171 -9.22 25.97 18.81
N LYS A 172 -8.94 27.09 18.17
CA LYS A 172 -9.36 28.43 18.64
C LYS A 172 -9.07 28.65 20.13
N ASP A 173 -10.12 28.86 20.91
CA ASP A 173 -10.03 29.14 22.34
C ASP A 173 -9.54 27.94 23.17
N GLU A 174 -9.65 26.73 22.64
CA GLU A 174 -9.14 25.50 23.27
C GLU A 174 -7.66 25.25 22.99
N PHE A 175 -7.00 26.04 22.14
CA PHE A 175 -5.63 25.79 21.69
C PHE A 175 -4.62 25.76 22.86
N GLU A 176 -4.70 26.69 23.79
CA GLU A 176 -3.77 26.73 24.92
C GLU A 176 -3.96 25.52 25.85
N GLN A 177 -5.21 25.10 26.07
CA GLN A 177 -5.52 23.89 26.81
C GLN A 177 -4.97 22.64 26.09
N PHE A 178 -5.17 22.55 24.78
CA PHE A 178 -4.64 21.52 23.92
C PHE A 178 -3.10 21.46 23.96
N LYS A 179 -2.42 22.59 23.88
CA LYS A 179 -0.97 22.71 23.94
C LYS A 179 -0.39 22.14 25.27
N HIS A 180 -1.08 22.34 26.38
CA HIS A 180 -0.69 21.77 27.66
C HIS A 180 -0.88 20.24 27.74
N HIS A 181 -1.88 19.72 27.09
CA HIS A 181 -2.20 18.29 27.11
C HIS A 181 -1.34 17.46 26.15
N ILE A 182 -0.69 18.06 25.15
CA ILE A 182 0.17 17.34 24.21
C ILE A 182 1.44 16.80 24.89
N LYS A 183 2.05 17.56 25.80
CA LYS A 183 3.29 17.15 26.51
C LYS A 183 3.18 15.80 27.22
N PRO A 184 2.13 15.54 28.03
CA PRO A 184 1.96 14.24 28.67
C PRO A 184 1.74 13.08 27.68
N ALA A 185 1.33 13.37 26.45
CA ALA A 185 1.10 12.38 25.40
C ALA A 185 2.38 12.00 24.60
N GLY A 186 3.56 12.44 25.02
CA GLY A 186 4.81 12.12 24.35
C GLY A 186 5.17 13.06 23.18
N PHE A 187 4.51 14.21 23.07
CA PHE A 187 4.84 15.23 22.09
C PHE A 187 5.82 16.26 22.68
N ALA A 188 6.93 16.50 22.03
CA ALA A 188 7.95 17.43 22.51
C ALA A 188 7.56 18.91 22.40
N GLY A 189 6.44 19.22 21.76
CA GLY A 189 5.92 20.55 21.56
C GLY A 189 6.46 21.24 20.31
N TYR A 190 5.90 22.42 19.99
CA TYR A 190 6.27 23.20 18.81
C TYR A 190 7.71 23.75 18.84
N ASP A 191 8.29 23.88 20.03
CA ASP A 191 9.63 24.45 20.23
C ASP A 191 10.73 23.41 20.06
N ALA A 192 10.42 22.13 20.17
CA ALA A 192 11.38 21.05 20.00
C ALA A 192 11.43 20.56 18.54
N LYS A 193 11.97 21.40 17.68
CA LYS A 193 12.17 21.05 16.27
C LYS A 193 13.32 20.04 16.14
N PRO A 194 13.05 18.81 15.70
CA PRO A 194 14.10 17.82 15.50
C PRO A 194 15.05 18.30 14.40
N GLN A 195 16.35 18.09 14.64
CA GLN A 195 17.43 18.50 13.74
C GLN A 195 17.95 17.32 12.89
N SER A 196 17.63 16.10 13.29
CA SER A 196 18.10 14.88 12.63
C SER A 196 16.91 13.93 12.37
N ARG A 197 17.15 12.96 11.48
CA ARG A 197 16.19 11.89 11.19
C ARG A 197 15.94 11.02 12.41
N LYS A 198 16.99 10.75 13.19
CA LYS A 198 16.89 9.99 14.42
C LYS A 198 16.01 10.70 15.45
N GLU A 199 16.19 12.01 15.63
CA GLU A 199 15.33 12.78 16.54
C GLU A 199 13.86 12.78 16.09
N CYS A 200 13.60 12.88 14.77
CA CYS A 200 12.26 12.75 14.23
C CYS A 200 11.66 11.38 14.53
N TYR A 201 12.43 10.32 14.27
CA TYR A 201 12.02 8.95 14.56
C TYR A 201 11.72 8.76 16.05
N ASP A 202 12.59 9.24 16.95
CA ASP A 202 12.41 9.11 18.39
C ASP A 202 11.13 9.82 18.86
N GLN A 203 10.87 11.03 18.37
CA GLN A 203 9.65 11.78 18.73
C GLN A 203 8.37 11.08 18.24
N VAL A 204 8.35 10.60 17.00
CA VAL A 204 7.19 9.88 16.44
C VAL A 204 6.96 8.57 17.18
N ARG A 205 8.05 7.83 17.46
CA ARG A 205 8.00 6.59 18.24
C ARG A 205 7.41 6.82 19.62
N ASP A 206 7.87 7.83 20.35
CA ASP A 206 7.43 8.09 21.71
C ASP A 206 5.97 8.55 21.75
N TYR A 207 5.54 9.31 20.74
CA TYR A 207 4.14 9.69 20.57
C TYR A 207 3.25 8.46 20.31
N PHE A 208 3.67 7.54 19.44
CA PHE A 208 2.98 6.28 19.21
C PHE A 208 2.94 5.40 20.47
N LEU A 209 4.09 5.19 21.11
CA LEU A 209 4.21 4.30 22.28
C LEU A 209 3.34 4.74 23.46
N THR A 210 3.13 6.04 23.65
CA THR A 210 2.23 6.56 24.69
C THR A 210 0.81 6.02 24.48
N ARG A 211 0.30 6.02 23.25
CA ARG A 211 -1.04 5.51 22.91
C ARG A 211 -1.10 4.00 22.93
N HIS A 212 -0.08 3.38 22.35
CA HIS A 212 0.03 1.92 22.33
C HIS A 212 0.02 1.32 23.73
N ARG A 213 0.74 1.91 24.66
CA ARG A 213 0.75 1.48 26.08
C ARG A 213 -0.59 1.72 26.76
N ALA A 214 -1.24 2.86 26.51
CA ALA A 214 -2.58 3.12 27.02
C ALA A 214 -3.58 2.05 26.58
N MET A 215 -3.46 1.53 25.35
CA MET A 215 -4.26 0.41 24.83
C MET A 215 -3.66 -0.97 25.16
N ARG A 216 -2.87 -1.07 26.25
CA ARG A 216 -2.24 -2.32 26.73
C ARG A 216 -1.45 -3.10 25.68
N GLY A 217 -0.91 -2.39 24.70
CA GLY A 217 -0.13 -2.99 23.61
C GLY A 217 -0.95 -3.73 22.54
N ARG A 218 -2.27 -3.63 22.55
CA ARG A 218 -3.17 -4.35 21.62
C ARG A 218 -3.67 -3.41 20.53
N THR A 219 -2.80 -3.05 19.57
CA THR A 219 -3.15 -2.05 18.57
C THR A 219 -3.00 -2.53 17.13
N ILE A 220 -3.90 -2.05 16.28
CA ILE A 220 -3.72 -1.93 14.83
C ILE A 220 -3.40 -0.47 14.55
N SER A 221 -2.27 -0.20 13.93
CA SER A 221 -1.84 1.16 13.65
C SER A 221 -2.23 1.57 12.24
N ILE A 222 -3.25 2.41 12.11
CA ILE A 222 -3.62 3.04 10.84
C ILE A 222 -3.01 4.43 10.78
N ASN A 223 -2.17 4.67 9.78
CA ASN A 223 -1.31 5.85 9.72
C ASN A 223 -1.93 7.03 8.97
N GLY A 224 -3.08 6.83 8.29
CA GLY A 224 -3.68 7.86 7.44
C GLY A 224 -2.72 8.28 6.33
N HIS A 225 -2.57 9.57 6.11
CA HIS A 225 -1.69 10.15 5.08
C HIS A 225 -0.19 9.98 5.37
N SER A 226 0.20 9.59 6.58
CA SER A 226 1.60 9.44 6.96
C SER A 226 2.11 8.05 6.66
N HIS A 227 3.41 7.90 6.43
CA HIS A 227 4.05 6.65 6.05
C HIS A 227 4.94 6.18 7.18
N TYR A 228 4.37 5.49 8.16
CA TYR A 228 5.12 4.89 9.27
C TYR A 228 4.96 3.37 9.30
N GLU A 229 4.47 2.76 8.23
CA GLU A 229 4.27 1.31 8.11
C GLU A 229 5.56 0.55 8.41
N ALA A 230 6.71 1.08 7.97
CA ALA A 230 8.01 0.48 8.23
C ALA A 230 8.37 0.39 9.72
N TYR A 231 7.78 1.23 10.58
CA TYR A 231 8.17 1.38 11.98
C TYR A 231 7.16 0.83 12.99
N VAL A 232 5.86 0.90 12.72
CA VAL A 232 4.85 0.56 13.73
C VAL A 232 4.94 -0.88 14.21
N GLY A 233 5.39 -1.79 13.37
CA GLY A 233 5.69 -3.17 13.76
C GLY A 233 6.83 -3.27 14.76
N GLU A 234 7.88 -2.47 14.58
CA GLU A 234 9.01 -2.32 15.49
C GLU A 234 8.58 -1.75 16.84
N TRP A 235 7.68 -0.78 16.82
CA TRP A 235 7.18 -0.12 18.02
C TRP A 235 6.13 -0.93 18.79
N GLY A 236 5.78 -2.11 18.31
CA GLY A 236 4.94 -3.05 19.06
C GLY A 236 3.55 -3.29 18.49
N SER A 237 3.06 -2.53 17.50
CA SER A 237 1.75 -2.77 16.89
C SER A 237 1.58 -4.25 16.52
N GLN A 238 0.44 -4.84 16.83
CA GLN A 238 0.17 -6.25 16.53
C GLN A 238 -0.10 -6.46 15.05
N VAL A 239 -0.74 -5.48 14.41
CA VAL A 239 -1.03 -5.47 12.98
C VAL A 239 -0.53 -4.15 12.40
N ILE A 240 0.17 -4.22 11.29
CA ILE A 240 0.67 -3.05 10.58
C ILE A 240 -0.46 -2.53 9.70
N GLY A 241 -1.16 -1.49 10.15
CA GLY A 241 -2.29 -0.92 9.42
C GLY A 241 -1.86 0.21 8.49
N LEU A 242 -2.46 0.24 7.32
CA LEU A 242 -2.35 1.34 6.37
C LEU A 242 -3.72 1.73 5.84
N GLU A 243 -3.85 2.98 5.46
CA GLU A 243 -5.02 3.52 4.78
C GLU A 243 -4.68 3.80 3.33
N LEU A 244 -5.59 3.43 2.44
CA LEU A 244 -5.49 3.65 1.00
C LEU A 244 -6.78 4.30 0.49
N GLY A 245 -6.70 4.95 -0.64
CA GLY A 245 -7.77 5.81 -1.12
C GLY A 245 -7.52 7.23 -0.62
N GLU A 246 -8.48 7.86 -0.09
CA GLU A 246 -8.45 9.25 0.39
C GLU A 246 -7.41 10.12 -0.34
N ASN A 247 -6.75 10.91 -0.25
CA ASN A 247 -5.78 11.63 -1.08
C ASN A 247 -4.40 10.94 -1.16
N ILE A 248 -4.37 9.61 -0.97
CA ILE A 248 -3.14 8.81 -0.89
C ILE A 248 -2.90 8.12 -2.23
N ALA A 249 -2.14 8.77 -3.10
CA ALA A 249 -1.90 8.30 -4.48
C ALA A 249 -0.78 7.25 -4.61
N PHE A 250 -0.10 6.86 -3.54
CA PHE A 250 1.03 5.90 -3.57
C PHE A 250 0.67 4.54 -3.00
N THR A 251 -0.48 4.04 -3.38
CA THR A 251 -1.04 2.75 -2.94
C THR A 251 -0.01 1.63 -2.94
N GLN A 252 0.66 1.42 -4.06
CA GLN A 252 1.57 0.29 -4.24
C GLN A 252 2.85 0.42 -3.41
N SER A 253 3.41 1.62 -3.30
CA SER A 253 4.57 1.83 -2.44
C SER A 253 4.22 1.65 -0.95
N LYS A 254 3.08 2.16 -0.47
CA LYS A 254 2.62 1.90 0.90
C LYS A 254 2.48 0.41 1.18
N ILE A 255 1.92 -0.35 0.24
CA ILE A 255 1.82 -1.82 0.36
C ILE A 255 3.21 -2.46 0.43
N ALA A 256 4.17 -2.03 -0.40
CA ALA A 256 5.53 -2.55 -0.36
C ALA A 256 6.24 -2.28 0.98
N PHE A 257 6.05 -1.10 1.58
CA PHE A 257 6.55 -0.77 2.91
C PHE A 257 5.86 -1.62 4.00
N ALA A 258 4.54 -1.74 3.95
CA ALA A 258 3.79 -2.53 4.93
C ALA A 258 4.13 -4.02 4.86
N ARG A 259 4.24 -4.59 3.65
CA ARG A 259 4.59 -5.99 3.44
C ARG A 259 6.03 -6.29 3.89
N GLY A 260 6.97 -5.42 3.56
CA GLY A 260 8.34 -5.53 4.04
C GLY A 260 8.44 -5.46 5.57
N ALA A 261 7.70 -4.55 6.20
CA ALA A 261 7.64 -4.46 7.65
C ALA A 261 6.94 -5.68 8.28
N ALA A 262 5.88 -6.20 7.65
CA ALA A 262 5.17 -7.39 8.09
C ALA A 262 6.13 -8.61 8.17
N ARG A 263 6.88 -8.86 7.13
CA ARG A 263 7.90 -9.92 7.07
C ARG A 263 9.04 -9.70 8.08
N ARG A 264 9.51 -8.46 8.18
CA ARG A 264 10.59 -8.10 9.11
C ARG A 264 10.24 -8.39 10.57
N TRP A 265 8.99 -8.14 10.94
CA TRP A 265 8.52 -8.28 12.33
C TRP A 265 7.69 -9.53 12.56
N ASN A 266 7.48 -10.36 11.54
CA ASN A 266 6.59 -11.53 11.56
C ASN A 266 5.20 -11.16 12.10
N LYS A 267 4.59 -10.13 11.49
CA LYS A 267 3.29 -9.59 11.86
C LYS A 267 2.43 -9.41 10.63
N PRO A 268 1.13 -9.66 10.70
CA PRO A 268 0.23 -9.37 9.59
C PRO A 268 0.10 -7.87 9.36
N PHE A 269 -0.37 -7.50 8.16
CA PHE A 269 -0.79 -6.13 7.89
C PHE A 269 -2.25 -6.06 7.47
N SER A 270 -2.85 -4.89 7.67
CA SER A 270 -4.23 -4.59 7.33
C SER A 270 -4.32 -3.38 6.41
N ILE A 271 -5.34 -3.36 5.57
CA ILE A 271 -5.63 -2.23 4.68
C ILE A 271 -7.04 -1.72 4.96
N GLN A 272 -7.13 -0.47 5.38
CA GLN A 272 -8.36 0.30 5.38
C GLN A 272 -8.50 1.03 4.05
N VAL A 273 -9.63 0.86 3.37
CA VAL A 273 -9.91 1.52 2.11
C VAL A 273 -10.84 2.69 2.35
N SER A 274 -10.32 3.89 2.21
CA SER A 274 -11.04 5.13 2.49
C SER A 274 -12.04 5.49 1.38
N PRO A 275 -13.24 6.01 1.74
CA PRO A 275 -14.21 6.50 0.78
C PRO A 275 -13.97 7.97 0.36
N TRP A 276 -12.95 8.59 0.93
CA TRP A 276 -12.66 10.01 0.70
C TRP A 276 -11.76 10.23 -0.52
N PHE A 277 -12.11 11.20 -1.33
CA PHE A 277 -11.31 11.65 -2.45
C PHE A 277 -11.43 13.17 -2.64
N ALA A 278 -10.33 13.89 -2.42
CA ALA A 278 -10.25 15.37 -2.51
C ALA A 278 -11.39 16.09 -1.77
N GLY A 279 -11.72 15.61 -0.57
CA GLY A 279 -12.76 16.17 0.28
C GLY A 279 -14.19 15.73 -0.06
N SER A 280 -14.42 15.10 -1.21
CA SER A 280 -15.67 14.39 -1.52
C SER A 280 -15.63 12.99 -0.91
N CYS A 281 -16.79 12.41 -0.62
CA CYS A 281 -16.86 11.12 0.05
C CYS A 281 -17.99 10.26 -0.50
N THR A 282 -17.69 8.99 -0.79
CA THR A 282 -18.72 8.00 -1.10
C THR A 282 -19.53 7.76 0.16
N THR A 283 -20.82 7.99 0.07
CA THR A 283 -21.81 7.76 1.14
C THR A 283 -23.08 7.18 0.54
N ASN A 284 -24.02 6.77 1.36
CA ASN A 284 -25.32 6.37 0.87
C ASN A 284 -26.08 7.53 0.17
N GLY A 285 -27.10 7.14 -0.60
CA GLY A 285 -28.00 8.07 -1.28
C GLY A 285 -27.47 8.63 -2.59
N PRO A 286 -28.27 9.46 -3.24
CA PRO A 286 -27.92 10.06 -4.53
C PRO A 286 -26.80 11.09 -4.38
N LEU A 287 -26.12 11.36 -5.50
CA LEU A 287 -25.11 12.42 -5.58
C LEU A 287 -25.72 13.77 -5.19
N ARG A 288 -25.08 14.44 -4.23
CA ARG A 288 -25.45 15.79 -3.76
C ARG A 288 -24.21 16.59 -3.45
N MET A 289 -24.29 17.91 -3.65
CA MET A 289 -23.20 18.82 -3.32
C MET A 289 -23.36 19.38 -1.91
N GLU A 290 -22.27 19.38 -1.16
CA GLU A 290 -22.09 20.03 0.14
C GLU A 290 -20.99 21.10 -0.02
N GLY A 291 -21.37 22.32 -0.38
CA GLY A 291 -20.42 23.36 -0.79
C GLY A 291 -19.70 22.95 -2.08
N LYS A 292 -18.37 22.85 -2.02
CA LYS A 292 -17.52 22.43 -3.15
C LYS A 292 -17.26 20.91 -3.19
N TYR A 293 -17.75 20.15 -2.23
CA TYR A 293 -17.55 18.72 -2.12
C TYR A 293 -18.83 17.95 -2.43
N ALA A 294 -18.70 16.72 -2.86
CA ALA A 294 -19.82 15.85 -3.14
C ALA A 294 -19.97 14.74 -2.08
N ARG A 295 -21.23 14.29 -1.90
CA ARG A 295 -21.63 13.12 -1.10
C ARG A 295 -22.58 12.27 -1.94
N GLY A 296 -22.63 10.99 -1.68
CA GLY A 296 -23.51 10.02 -2.37
C GLY A 296 -22.71 8.84 -2.91
N LEU A 297 -23.41 7.84 -3.47
CA LEU A 297 -22.75 6.64 -4.00
C LEU A 297 -21.86 6.93 -5.21
N ASP A 298 -22.14 7.99 -5.95
CA ASP A 298 -21.35 8.45 -7.09
C ASP A 298 -20.32 9.52 -6.73
N ALA A 299 -20.21 9.92 -5.46
CA ALA A 299 -19.19 10.84 -4.97
C ALA A 299 -17.91 10.08 -4.55
N GLY A 300 -16.82 10.79 -4.30
CA GLY A 300 -15.57 10.17 -3.90
C GLY A 300 -14.99 9.28 -5.00
N HIS A 301 -14.74 8.01 -4.70
CA HIS A 301 -14.18 7.05 -5.65
C HIS A 301 -15.24 6.34 -6.51
N SER A 302 -14.81 5.75 -7.63
CA SER A 302 -15.67 4.91 -8.46
C SER A 302 -15.88 3.52 -7.83
N LEU A 303 -17.02 2.90 -8.12
CA LEU A 303 -17.25 1.49 -7.75
C LEU A 303 -16.16 0.56 -8.32
N SER A 304 -15.70 0.85 -9.53
CA SER A 304 -14.60 0.12 -10.16
C SER A 304 -13.31 0.21 -9.35
N PHE A 305 -12.98 1.37 -8.81
CA PHE A 305 -11.81 1.57 -7.95
C PHE A 305 -11.88 0.70 -6.70
N TYR A 306 -13.02 0.70 -6.01
CA TYR A 306 -13.22 -0.13 -4.82
C TYR A 306 -13.03 -1.61 -5.11
N LYS A 307 -13.67 -2.13 -6.16
CA LYS A 307 -13.52 -3.54 -6.57
C LYS A 307 -12.06 -3.92 -6.84
N ARG A 308 -11.34 -3.09 -7.57
CA ARG A 308 -9.92 -3.32 -7.87
C ARG A 308 -9.06 -3.26 -6.62
N LEU A 309 -9.27 -2.25 -5.77
CA LEU A 309 -8.45 -2.06 -4.58
C LEU A 309 -8.73 -3.12 -3.50
N TRP A 310 -9.98 -3.54 -3.28
CA TRP A 310 -10.28 -4.62 -2.33
C TRP A 310 -9.66 -5.95 -2.76
N LEU A 311 -9.75 -6.29 -4.04
CA LEU A 311 -9.14 -7.51 -4.59
C LEU A 311 -7.62 -7.43 -4.55
N HIS A 312 -7.04 -6.29 -4.93
CA HIS A 312 -5.60 -6.08 -4.86
C HIS A 312 -5.07 -6.14 -3.42
N SER A 313 -5.76 -5.51 -2.47
CA SER A 313 -5.39 -5.57 -1.05
C SER A 313 -5.33 -7.01 -0.53
N TRP A 314 -6.34 -7.82 -0.86
CA TRP A 314 -6.36 -9.24 -0.54
C TRP A 314 -5.20 -9.98 -1.21
N PHE A 315 -4.97 -9.75 -2.50
CA PHE A 315 -3.94 -10.44 -3.26
C PHE A 315 -2.52 -10.00 -2.85
N ALA A 316 -2.34 -8.76 -2.48
CA ALA A 316 -1.07 -8.22 -1.99
C ALA A 316 -0.65 -8.76 -0.61
N GLY A 317 -1.51 -9.53 0.05
CA GLY A 317 -1.17 -10.21 1.30
C GLY A 317 -1.75 -9.59 2.57
N ALA A 318 -2.66 -8.61 2.47
CA ALA A 318 -3.33 -8.08 3.65
C ALA A 318 -4.15 -9.17 4.36
N ALA A 319 -3.90 -9.36 5.64
CA ALA A 319 -4.65 -10.28 6.48
C ALA A 319 -6.06 -9.78 6.79
N LEU A 320 -6.24 -8.46 6.77
CA LEU A 320 -7.49 -7.77 7.03
C LEU A 320 -7.68 -6.65 6.00
N VAL A 321 -8.83 -6.65 5.34
CA VAL A 321 -9.28 -5.56 4.46
C VAL A 321 -10.55 -4.95 5.05
N THR A 322 -10.51 -3.65 5.33
CA THR A 322 -11.64 -2.93 5.93
C THR A 322 -12.07 -1.78 5.02
N PRO A 323 -13.18 -1.90 4.29
CA PRO A 323 -13.77 -0.74 3.63
C PRO A 323 -14.30 0.24 4.68
N GLU A 324 -13.72 1.43 4.77
CA GLU A 324 -14.17 2.47 5.69
C GLU A 324 -15.60 2.91 5.34
N ASN A 325 -16.41 3.26 6.35
CA ASN A 325 -17.82 3.60 6.20
C ASN A 325 -18.66 2.55 5.47
N SER A 326 -18.21 1.30 5.45
CA SER A 326 -18.81 0.25 4.62
C SER A 326 -20.30 0.05 4.90
N ILE A 327 -20.74 0.15 6.16
CA ILE A 327 -22.16 -0.04 6.50
C ILE A 327 -23.02 1.04 5.83
N SER A 328 -22.59 2.30 5.85
CA SER A 328 -23.33 3.38 5.22
C SER A 328 -23.24 3.36 3.67
N ILE A 329 -22.23 2.70 3.12
CA ILE A 329 -22.06 2.59 1.66
C ILE A 329 -22.75 1.35 1.11
N PHE A 330 -22.74 0.23 1.86
CA PHE A 330 -23.23 -1.05 1.38
C PHE A 330 -24.74 -1.23 1.55
N PHE A 331 -25.35 -0.50 2.46
CA PHE A 331 -26.78 -0.56 2.72
C PHE A 331 -27.45 0.80 2.47
N LYS A 332 -28.73 0.77 2.11
CA LYS A 332 -29.53 1.98 1.99
C LYS A 332 -29.73 2.62 3.35
N ASP A 333 -29.63 3.94 3.39
CA ASP A 333 -29.78 4.70 4.63
C ASP A 333 -31.17 4.50 5.25
N ARG A 334 -31.19 4.30 6.58
CA ARG A 334 -32.42 4.16 7.38
C ARG A 334 -33.40 3.12 6.88
N ASP A 335 -32.95 2.19 6.04
CA ASP A 335 -33.75 1.07 5.61
C ASP A 335 -33.78 0.01 6.73
N PRO A 336 -34.94 -0.29 7.34
CA PRO A 336 -35.04 -1.27 8.41
C PRO A 336 -34.68 -2.69 7.95
N ASP A 337 -34.76 -2.96 6.64
CA ASP A 337 -34.47 -4.26 6.03
C ASP A 337 -33.02 -4.41 5.59
N TRP A 338 -32.21 -3.38 5.77
CA TRP A 338 -30.81 -3.36 5.32
C TRP A 338 -30.65 -3.78 3.85
N THR A 339 -31.41 -3.12 2.96
CA THR A 339 -31.33 -3.37 1.51
C THR A 339 -29.96 -2.97 0.96
N LEU A 340 -29.36 -3.87 0.19
CA LEU A 340 -28.03 -3.66 -0.39
C LEU A 340 -28.05 -2.58 -1.49
N THR A 341 -27.05 -1.73 -1.46
CA THR A 341 -26.69 -0.84 -2.56
C THR A 341 -25.96 -1.61 -3.66
N GLU A 342 -25.58 -0.96 -4.75
CA GLU A 342 -24.70 -1.53 -5.77
C GLU A 342 -23.30 -1.83 -5.20
N HIS A 343 -22.79 -0.95 -4.36
CA HIS A 343 -21.51 -1.17 -3.65
C HIS A 343 -21.59 -2.39 -2.72
N GLY A 344 -22.68 -2.58 -1.99
CA GLY A 344 -22.88 -3.75 -1.15
C GLY A 344 -22.92 -5.06 -1.96
N ARG A 345 -23.59 -5.08 -3.12
CA ARG A 345 -23.56 -6.24 -4.03
C ARG A 345 -22.16 -6.54 -4.56
N ALA A 346 -21.41 -5.51 -4.92
CA ALA A 346 -20.02 -5.65 -5.35
C ALA A 346 -19.09 -6.14 -4.22
N ALA A 347 -19.34 -5.70 -2.99
CA ALA A 347 -18.61 -6.18 -1.81
C ALA A 347 -18.86 -7.67 -1.53
N ILE A 348 -20.12 -8.15 -1.69
CA ILE A 348 -20.45 -9.59 -1.57
C ILE A 348 -19.68 -10.39 -2.63
N ASP A 349 -19.64 -9.94 -3.88
CA ASP A 349 -18.92 -10.62 -4.95
C ASP A 349 -17.41 -10.66 -4.69
N THR A 350 -16.86 -9.58 -4.20
CA THR A 350 -15.45 -9.50 -3.78
C THR A 350 -15.18 -10.46 -2.62
N PHE A 351 -15.99 -10.41 -1.57
CA PHE A 351 -15.82 -11.26 -0.40
C PHE A 351 -15.99 -12.74 -0.74
N ARG A 352 -16.90 -13.09 -1.67
CA ARG A 352 -17.02 -14.45 -2.18
C ARG A 352 -15.68 -14.92 -2.80
N THR A 353 -15.04 -14.09 -3.59
CA THR A 353 -13.71 -14.40 -4.16
C THR A 353 -12.67 -14.61 -3.06
N ILE A 354 -12.62 -13.71 -2.07
CA ILE A 354 -11.68 -13.78 -0.93
C ILE A 354 -11.87 -15.09 -0.15
N ARG A 355 -13.11 -15.49 0.09
CA ARG A 355 -13.44 -16.67 0.90
C ARG A 355 -13.22 -18.00 0.18
N THR A 356 -13.38 -18.04 -1.14
CA THR A 356 -13.37 -19.28 -1.91
C THR A 356 -12.04 -19.60 -2.56
N HIS A 357 -11.09 -18.67 -2.54
CA HIS A 357 -9.81 -18.85 -3.20
C HIS A 357 -8.67 -18.50 -2.27
N ASP A 358 -7.65 -19.32 -2.28
CA ASP A 358 -6.37 -19.00 -1.69
C ASP A 358 -5.55 -18.17 -2.69
N PRO A 359 -5.16 -16.92 -2.35
CA PRO A 359 -4.35 -16.09 -3.22
C PRO A 359 -2.87 -16.49 -3.23
N GLY A 360 -2.46 -17.42 -2.37
CA GLY A 360 -1.07 -17.74 -2.13
C GLY A 360 -0.29 -16.63 -1.41
N VAL A 361 1.03 -16.76 -1.46
CA VAL A 361 1.99 -15.83 -0.84
C VAL A 361 2.51 -14.85 -1.90
N PRO A 362 2.47 -13.53 -1.68
CA PRO A 362 3.04 -12.55 -2.59
C PRO A 362 4.51 -12.82 -2.87
N TYR A 363 4.86 -12.94 -4.15
CA TYR A 363 6.21 -13.23 -4.59
C TYR A 363 6.96 -11.94 -4.94
N THR A 364 7.76 -11.48 -3.99
CA THR A 364 8.51 -10.22 -4.07
C THR A 364 10.01 -10.47 -3.82
N PRO A 365 10.72 -11.05 -4.81
CA PRO A 365 12.08 -11.54 -4.64
C PRO A 365 13.14 -10.45 -4.46
N VAL A 366 12.77 -9.17 -4.50
CA VAL A 366 13.70 -8.04 -4.33
C VAL A 366 13.38 -7.27 -3.06
N GLY A 367 14.29 -7.29 -2.10
CA GLY A 367 14.25 -6.43 -0.93
C GLY A 367 14.94 -5.10 -1.21
N ILE A 368 14.19 -4.00 -1.32
CA ILE A 368 14.75 -2.65 -1.35
C ILE A 368 15.07 -2.28 0.09
N VAL A 369 16.36 -2.10 0.38
CA VAL A 369 16.81 -1.73 1.73
C VAL A 369 17.06 -0.23 1.78
N LEU A 370 16.36 0.43 2.71
CA LEU A 370 16.60 1.80 3.11
C LEU A 370 17.29 1.84 4.46
N ASP A 371 17.99 2.92 4.75
CA ASP A 371 18.52 3.14 6.10
C ASP A 371 17.40 3.16 7.14
N HIS A 372 17.71 2.74 8.39
CA HIS A 372 16.72 2.65 9.47
C HIS A 372 15.91 3.94 9.65
N TYR A 373 16.57 5.10 9.58
CA TYR A 373 15.89 6.39 9.73
C TYR A 373 15.33 6.98 8.43
N ASN A 374 15.40 6.25 7.31
CA ASN A 374 14.90 6.64 6.01
C ASN A 374 13.63 5.89 5.58
N GLY A 375 13.08 5.03 6.44
CA GLY A 375 11.82 4.30 6.19
C GLY A 375 10.57 5.18 6.22
N TYR A 376 10.75 6.47 6.14
CA TYR A 376 9.70 7.47 6.03
C TYR A 376 9.32 7.72 4.57
N ASN A 377 8.13 8.24 4.35
CA ASN A 377 7.57 8.52 3.04
C ASN A 377 8.56 9.17 2.05
N PRO A 378 8.95 8.47 0.98
CA PRO A 378 9.88 9.00 -0.03
C PRO A 378 9.28 10.14 -0.88
N TYR A 379 7.96 10.33 -0.87
CA TYR A 379 7.27 11.31 -1.72
C TYR A 379 7.16 12.69 -1.09
N GLN A 380 7.62 12.89 0.12
CA GLN A 380 7.58 14.20 0.74
C GLN A 380 8.73 15.09 0.26
N SER A 381 8.45 16.38 0.17
CA SER A 381 9.45 17.39 -0.23
C SER A 381 10.66 17.44 0.71
N ARG A 382 10.49 16.98 1.94
CA ARG A 382 11.56 16.84 2.96
C ARG A 382 11.33 15.57 3.76
N PRO A 383 12.39 14.79 4.05
CA PRO A 383 12.30 13.65 4.96
C PRO A 383 11.76 14.08 6.32
N TRP A 384 10.85 13.28 6.86
CA TRP A 384 10.13 13.60 8.10
C TRP A 384 9.44 14.97 8.08
N GLY A 385 9.39 15.61 6.87
CA GLY A 385 8.80 16.89 6.60
C GLY A 385 9.58 18.11 7.03
N ILE A 386 10.69 17.96 7.69
CA ILE A 386 11.49 19.05 8.25
C ILE A 386 12.98 18.92 7.95
N VAL A 387 13.49 17.71 7.74
CA VAL A 387 14.91 17.47 7.46
C VAL A 387 15.23 17.79 6.00
N THR A 388 16.39 18.40 5.75
CA THR A 388 16.83 18.73 4.40
C THR A 388 17.06 17.47 3.57
N ASN A 389 16.60 17.47 2.32
CA ASN A 389 16.82 16.40 1.36
C ASN A 389 18.31 16.24 1.03
N THR A 390 18.76 15.01 1.03
CA THR A 390 20.08 14.58 0.53
C THR A 390 19.97 14.13 -0.94
N PRO A 391 21.10 13.87 -1.61
CA PRO A 391 21.11 13.17 -2.90
C PRO A 391 20.47 11.77 -2.81
N GLY A 392 20.66 11.04 -1.71
CA GLY A 392 20.06 9.73 -1.49
C GLY A 392 18.54 9.75 -1.39
N ASP A 393 17.97 10.79 -0.77
CA ASP A 393 16.50 10.96 -0.75
C ASP A 393 15.92 11.17 -2.15
N LYS A 394 16.62 11.94 -2.98
CA LYS A 394 16.21 12.17 -4.36
C LYS A 394 16.30 10.90 -5.20
N GLU A 395 17.31 10.08 -4.95
CA GLU A 395 17.49 8.77 -5.57
C GLU A 395 16.33 7.82 -5.19
N THR A 396 16.01 7.76 -3.89
CA THR A 396 14.88 6.97 -3.36
C THR A 396 13.54 7.43 -3.96
N HIS A 397 13.30 8.72 -3.96
CA HIS A 397 12.09 9.31 -4.55
C HIS A 397 11.97 9.00 -6.06
N ASP A 398 13.06 9.12 -6.82
CA ASP A 398 13.04 8.85 -8.26
C ASP A 398 12.76 7.37 -8.56
N LEU A 399 13.31 6.46 -7.75
CA LEU A 399 13.04 5.03 -7.87
C LEU A 399 11.55 4.72 -7.70
N PHE A 400 10.93 5.19 -6.62
CA PHE A 400 9.53 4.87 -6.34
C PHE A 400 8.56 5.60 -7.27
N GLU A 401 8.77 6.90 -7.52
CA GLU A 401 7.82 7.73 -8.27
C GLU A 401 7.96 7.58 -9.79
N ALA A 402 9.21 7.54 -10.29
CA ALA A 402 9.44 7.59 -11.72
C ALA A 402 9.73 6.23 -12.37
N GLN A 403 10.14 5.23 -11.59
CA GLN A 403 10.53 3.94 -12.14
C GLN A 403 9.57 2.82 -11.75
N LEU A 404 9.37 2.55 -10.46
CA LEU A 404 8.59 1.39 -10.00
C LEU A 404 7.08 1.64 -10.10
N PHE A 405 6.62 2.79 -9.61
CA PHE A 405 5.21 3.15 -9.54
C PHE A 405 4.96 4.50 -10.23
N ALA A 406 5.44 4.60 -11.47
CA ALA A 406 5.49 5.82 -12.24
C ALA A 406 4.18 6.61 -12.24
N GLY A 407 4.28 7.89 -11.91
CA GLY A 407 3.19 8.85 -11.92
C GLY A 407 2.40 8.90 -10.61
N SER A 408 2.86 8.33 -9.51
CA SER A 408 2.30 8.56 -8.17
C SER A 408 2.66 9.96 -7.65
N ASP A 409 2.43 10.97 -8.49
CA ASP A 409 2.75 12.34 -8.20
C ASP A 409 1.83 12.88 -7.08
N HIS A 410 2.39 13.51 -6.13
CA HIS A 410 1.85 14.30 -5.02
C HIS A 410 0.36 14.12 -4.63
N ILE A 411 0.09 13.94 -3.34
CA ILE A 411 -1.22 13.82 -2.67
C ILE A 411 -2.29 14.80 -3.18
N HIS A 412 -1.91 15.99 -3.63
CA HIS A 412 -2.82 17.07 -4.01
C HIS A 412 -2.76 17.46 -5.49
N LYS A 413 -1.89 16.84 -6.26
CA LYS A 413 -1.79 17.06 -7.71
C LYS A 413 -2.01 15.74 -8.41
N ALA A 414 -3.24 15.45 -8.72
CA ALA A 414 -3.54 14.36 -9.63
C ALA A 414 -2.71 14.55 -10.91
N ALA A 415 -1.91 13.56 -11.26
CA ALA A 415 -1.09 13.60 -12.47
C ALA A 415 -1.95 13.75 -13.74
N ASP A 416 -3.24 13.40 -13.65
CA ASP A 416 -4.22 13.57 -14.70
C ASP A 416 -5.40 14.43 -14.20
N PRO A 417 -5.51 15.69 -14.61
CA PRO A 417 -6.61 16.56 -14.20
C PRO A 417 -7.98 16.13 -14.75
N ILE A 418 -7.99 15.30 -15.82
CA ILE A 418 -9.22 14.78 -16.42
C ILE A 418 -9.69 13.55 -15.65
N ASN A 419 -8.74 12.69 -15.24
CA ASN A 419 -9.00 11.46 -14.51
C ASN A 419 -8.08 11.33 -13.28
N PRO A 420 -8.31 12.12 -12.24
CA PRO A 420 -7.45 12.13 -11.06
C PRO A 420 -7.46 10.78 -10.29
N GLU A 421 -8.52 9.98 -10.35
CA GLU A 421 -8.57 8.66 -9.71
C GLU A 421 -7.50 7.69 -10.26
N LYS A 422 -7.09 7.86 -11.52
CA LYS A 422 -6.02 7.07 -12.12
C LYS A 422 -4.70 7.16 -11.36
N SER A 423 -4.51 8.19 -10.54
CA SER A 423 -3.30 8.35 -9.73
C SER A 423 -3.16 7.34 -8.60
N PHE A 424 -4.21 6.67 -8.16
CA PHE A 424 -4.18 5.77 -7.01
C PHE A 424 -3.70 4.35 -7.33
N LEU A 425 -3.94 3.87 -8.54
CA LEU A 425 -3.49 2.57 -9.02
C LEU A 425 -2.73 2.77 -10.33
N ARG A 426 -1.50 2.27 -10.42
CA ARG A 426 -0.58 2.59 -11.51
C ARG A 426 -0.08 1.36 -12.23
N PRO A 427 0.24 1.46 -13.51
CA PRO A 427 0.97 0.40 -14.20
C PRO A 427 2.29 0.09 -13.50
N THR A 428 2.64 -1.18 -13.44
CA THR A 428 3.89 -1.67 -12.87
C THR A 428 4.71 -2.38 -13.95
N PRO A 429 5.57 -1.65 -14.69
CA PRO A 429 6.30 -2.22 -15.84
C PRO A 429 7.23 -3.38 -15.45
N PHE A 430 7.63 -3.44 -14.18
CA PHE A 430 8.48 -4.50 -13.64
C PHE A 430 7.71 -5.52 -12.79
N GLY A 431 6.41 -5.36 -12.62
CA GLY A 431 5.59 -6.07 -11.63
C GLY A 431 5.82 -5.57 -10.21
N GLU A 432 4.93 -5.94 -9.31
CA GLU A 432 5.07 -5.63 -7.88
C GLU A 432 5.98 -6.68 -7.21
N MET A 433 7.24 -6.76 -7.62
CA MET A 433 8.22 -7.76 -7.16
C MET A 433 9.12 -7.26 -6.02
N PHE A 434 8.75 -6.14 -5.39
CA PHE A 434 9.59 -5.45 -4.40
C PHE A 434 8.92 -5.38 -3.05
N ASP A 435 9.71 -5.55 -1.98
CA ASP A 435 9.37 -5.08 -0.63
C ASP A 435 10.35 -4.01 -0.20
N VAL A 436 9.91 -3.13 0.70
CA VAL A 436 10.79 -2.16 1.33
C VAL A 436 11.08 -2.60 2.76
N ILE A 437 12.35 -2.77 3.06
CA ILE A 437 12.86 -3.15 4.39
C ILE A 437 13.88 -2.13 4.88
N LEU A 438 14.16 -2.10 6.17
CA LEU A 438 15.12 -1.17 6.74
C LEU A 438 16.42 -1.88 7.14
N SER A 439 17.52 -1.14 7.18
CA SER A 439 18.86 -1.66 7.46
C SER A 439 18.98 -2.39 8.81
N ASN A 440 18.12 -2.08 9.79
CA ASN A 440 18.05 -2.80 11.06
C ASN A 440 17.21 -4.10 11.00
N ALA A 441 16.89 -4.61 9.80
CA ALA A 441 16.23 -5.90 9.65
C ALA A 441 17.12 -7.03 10.16
N ARG A 442 16.47 -8.06 10.72
CA ARG A 442 17.18 -9.26 11.18
C ARG A 442 17.83 -9.99 10.01
N THR A 443 18.95 -10.65 10.27
CA THR A 443 19.66 -11.48 9.29
C THR A 443 18.72 -12.41 8.51
N LYS A 444 17.82 -13.12 9.21
CA LYS A 444 16.85 -14.04 8.61
C LYS A 444 15.98 -13.34 7.57
N THR A 445 15.51 -12.12 7.85
CA THR A 445 14.69 -11.34 6.93
C THR A 445 15.49 -10.90 5.70
N LEU A 446 16.69 -10.35 5.87
CA LEU A 446 17.54 -9.94 4.75
C LEU A 446 17.86 -11.14 3.85
N ALA A 447 18.30 -12.25 4.45
CA ALA A 447 18.68 -13.46 3.75
C ALA A 447 17.50 -14.20 3.09
N SER A 448 16.25 -13.80 3.37
CA SER A 448 15.08 -14.36 2.69
C SER A 448 14.87 -13.79 1.28
N TYR A 449 15.50 -12.66 0.96
CA TYR A 449 15.40 -12.05 -0.36
C TYR A 449 16.52 -12.53 -1.29
N PRO A 450 16.20 -13.13 -2.44
CA PRO A 450 17.19 -13.49 -3.47
C PRO A 450 18.04 -12.31 -3.92
N VAL A 451 17.44 -11.12 -3.96
CA VAL A 451 18.14 -9.88 -4.32
C VAL A 451 17.90 -8.81 -3.25
N ILE A 452 18.97 -8.22 -2.78
CA ILE A 452 19.00 -7.07 -1.88
C ILE A 452 19.48 -5.86 -2.68
N LEU A 453 18.68 -4.80 -2.73
CA LEU A 453 19.02 -3.55 -3.40
C LEU A 453 19.15 -2.43 -2.38
N LEU A 454 20.37 -1.91 -2.16
CA LEU A 454 20.60 -0.75 -1.29
C LEU A 454 20.24 0.53 -2.03
N VAL A 455 19.38 1.36 -1.41
CA VAL A 455 18.89 2.61 -2.00
C VAL A 455 18.97 3.75 -1.00
N GLY A 456 19.32 4.93 -1.46
CA GLY A 456 19.42 6.12 -0.63
C GLY A 456 20.74 6.22 0.12
N ASP A 457 20.76 7.01 1.19
CA ASP A 457 21.91 7.11 2.07
C ASP A 457 21.83 6.04 3.16
N HIS A 458 22.96 5.47 3.51
CA HIS A 458 23.06 4.43 4.54
C HIS A 458 24.11 4.79 5.58
N GLU A 459 23.81 4.43 6.83
CA GLU A 459 24.78 4.26 7.91
C GLU A 459 25.15 2.78 7.98
N PHE A 460 26.41 2.44 7.65
CA PHE A 460 26.90 1.06 7.69
C PHE A 460 27.48 0.74 9.08
N ASP A 461 26.59 0.51 10.05
CA ASP A 461 27.01 0.02 11.35
C ASP A 461 27.46 -1.45 11.28
N SER A 462 28.15 -1.91 12.32
CA SER A 462 28.71 -3.27 12.38
C SER A 462 27.62 -4.36 12.31
N LEU A 463 26.43 -4.11 12.82
CA LEU A 463 25.32 -5.05 12.79
C LEU A 463 24.76 -5.19 11.38
N PHE A 464 24.52 -4.08 10.71
CA PHE A 464 24.01 -4.10 9.32
C PHE A 464 25.02 -4.77 8.39
N VAL A 465 26.31 -4.41 8.49
CA VAL A 465 27.39 -5.04 7.72
C VAL A 465 27.44 -6.55 7.97
N SER A 466 27.36 -6.97 9.24
CA SER A 466 27.33 -8.41 9.60
C SER A 466 26.13 -9.12 8.99
N ASN A 467 24.94 -8.48 8.98
CA ASN A 467 23.73 -9.04 8.38
C ASN A 467 23.84 -9.18 6.86
N LEU A 468 24.53 -8.24 6.18
CA LEU A 468 24.81 -8.33 4.74
C LEU A 468 25.75 -9.51 4.44
N PHE A 469 26.80 -9.72 5.24
CA PHE A 469 27.68 -10.89 5.10
C PHE A 469 26.91 -12.20 5.19
N GLU A 470 26.05 -12.32 6.18
CA GLU A 470 25.29 -13.55 6.37
C GLU A 470 24.24 -13.76 5.26
N ALA A 471 23.61 -12.70 4.76
CA ALA A 471 22.70 -12.77 3.63
C ALA A 471 23.41 -13.29 2.36
N LEU A 472 24.61 -12.77 2.07
CA LEU A 472 25.44 -13.24 0.97
C LEU A 472 25.83 -14.73 1.13
N ARG A 473 26.24 -15.17 2.34
CA ARG A 473 26.55 -16.58 2.61
C ARG A 473 25.36 -17.49 2.36
N ARG A 474 24.13 -16.99 2.53
CA ARG A 474 22.89 -17.73 2.26
C ARG A 474 22.42 -17.65 0.81
N GLY A 475 23.19 -17.01 -0.05
CA GLY A 475 22.94 -16.96 -1.49
C GLY A 475 22.16 -15.73 -1.98
N SER A 476 21.91 -14.73 -1.11
CA SER A 476 21.39 -13.45 -1.59
C SER A 476 22.42 -12.76 -2.47
N ARG A 477 21.93 -12.05 -3.49
CA ARG A 477 22.71 -11.15 -4.32
C ARG A 477 22.58 -9.73 -3.80
N LEU A 478 23.68 -8.98 -3.66
CA LEU A 478 23.68 -7.62 -3.16
C LEU A 478 23.95 -6.63 -4.30
N LEU A 479 23.01 -5.73 -4.54
CA LEU A 479 23.12 -4.65 -5.50
C LEU A 479 23.29 -3.32 -4.75
N MET A 480 24.28 -2.53 -5.10
CA MET A 480 24.55 -1.24 -4.48
C MET A 480 25.16 -0.25 -5.47
N ASN A 481 25.11 1.03 -5.16
CA ASN A 481 25.80 2.03 -5.96
C ASN A 481 27.26 2.22 -5.48
N LYS A 482 28.07 2.93 -6.27
CA LYS A 482 29.47 3.21 -5.97
C LYS A 482 29.67 3.98 -4.67
N ARG A 483 28.70 4.83 -4.28
CA ARG A 483 28.75 5.58 -3.02
C ARG A 483 28.73 4.63 -1.82
N HIS A 484 27.85 3.62 -1.85
CA HIS A 484 27.78 2.60 -0.80
C HIS A 484 29.06 1.77 -0.72
N ALA A 485 29.60 1.35 -1.86
CA ALA A 485 30.87 0.62 -1.91
C ALA A 485 32.03 1.44 -1.28
N ASN A 486 32.11 2.74 -1.62
CA ASN A 486 33.12 3.62 -1.02
C ASN A 486 32.95 3.84 0.49
N GLN A 487 31.70 3.88 0.98
CA GLN A 487 31.42 4.03 2.42
C GLN A 487 31.77 2.77 3.22
N LEU A 488 31.63 1.59 2.63
CA LEU A 488 31.99 0.31 3.23
C LEU A 488 33.49 0.12 3.37
N GLY A 489 34.32 0.75 2.53
CA GLY A 489 35.79 0.63 2.60
C GLY A 489 36.27 -0.82 2.53
N ASP A 490 37.06 -1.27 3.51
CA ASP A 490 37.61 -2.64 3.58
C ASP A 490 36.48 -3.71 3.66
N ASP A 491 35.35 -3.40 4.26
CA ASP A 491 34.23 -4.33 4.32
C ASP A 491 33.62 -4.61 2.94
N PHE A 492 33.76 -3.69 1.98
CA PHE A 492 33.31 -3.93 0.60
C PHE A 492 34.09 -5.07 -0.07
N GLU A 493 35.44 -5.08 0.04
CA GLU A 493 36.25 -6.17 -0.51
C GLU A 493 35.92 -7.51 0.15
N ARG A 494 35.70 -7.50 1.46
CA ARG A 494 35.27 -8.68 2.21
C ARG A 494 33.89 -9.19 1.76
N LEU A 495 32.90 -8.31 1.51
CA LEU A 495 31.59 -8.67 0.98
C LEU A 495 31.71 -9.31 -0.41
N GLN A 496 32.52 -8.72 -1.31
CA GLN A 496 32.79 -9.30 -2.63
C GLN A 496 33.45 -10.69 -2.55
N GLY A 497 34.34 -10.90 -1.59
CA GLY A 497 34.92 -12.22 -1.33
C GLY A 497 33.96 -13.24 -0.72
N THR A 498 32.78 -12.81 -0.26
CA THR A 498 31.81 -13.67 0.40
C THR A 498 30.72 -14.16 -0.54
N GLY A 499 30.26 -13.37 -1.49
CA GLY A 499 29.16 -13.74 -2.39
C GLY A 499 28.98 -12.78 -3.57
N ASP A 500 27.81 -12.84 -4.21
CA ASP A 500 27.49 -12.06 -5.41
C ASP A 500 27.16 -10.60 -5.05
N VAL A 501 28.14 -9.72 -5.23
CA VAL A 501 28.02 -8.27 -5.00
C VAL A 501 28.23 -7.53 -6.31
N GLU A 502 27.23 -6.77 -6.73
CA GLU A 502 27.25 -5.95 -7.93
C GLU A 502 27.24 -4.46 -7.56
N VAL A 503 28.24 -3.73 -8.04
CA VAL A 503 28.23 -2.26 -8.00
C VAL A 503 27.55 -1.76 -9.28
N LEU A 504 26.40 -1.16 -9.12
CA LEU A 504 25.60 -0.63 -10.20
C LEU A 504 26.27 0.58 -10.86
N GLU A 505 26.19 0.65 -12.17
CA GLU A 505 26.66 1.81 -12.92
C GLU A 505 25.84 3.06 -12.54
N GLU A 506 26.52 4.20 -12.50
CA GLU A 506 25.85 5.48 -12.33
C GLU A 506 24.89 5.73 -13.49
N TRP A 507 23.63 5.90 -13.14
CA TRP A 507 22.59 6.13 -14.12
C TRP A 507 21.75 7.34 -13.76
N ARG A 508 21.32 8.08 -14.78
CA ARG A 508 20.40 9.18 -14.64
C ARG A 508 19.11 8.84 -15.36
N ASN A 509 18.00 8.97 -14.67
CA ASN A 509 16.70 8.78 -15.27
C ASN A 509 16.51 9.79 -16.42
N PRO A 510 16.31 9.33 -17.67
CA PRO A 510 16.19 10.22 -18.82
C PRO A 510 14.97 11.15 -18.75
N MET A 511 13.93 10.80 -18.00
CA MET A 511 12.74 11.63 -17.82
C MET A 511 12.95 12.71 -16.76
N THR A 512 13.40 12.33 -15.56
CA THR A 512 13.56 13.27 -14.44
C THR A 512 14.91 14.00 -14.43
N LYS A 513 15.90 13.50 -15.20
CA LYS A 513 17.30 13.95 -15.20
C LYS A 513 18.01 13.81 -13.85
N ARG A 514 17.40 13.07 -12.90
CA ARG A 514 17.96 12.83 -11.55
C ARG A 514 18.84 11.57 -11.54
N PRO A 515 19.81 11.50 -10.63
CA PRO A 515 20.48 10.23 -10.33
C PRO A 515 19.44 9.22 -9.85
N ALA A 516 19.58 7.98 -10.27
CA ALA A 516 18.69 6.89 -9.87
C ALA A 516 19.53 5.69 -9.38
N ALA A 517 18.96 4.95 -8.43
CA ALA A 517 19.63 3.81 -7.79
C ALA A 517 20.00 2.71 -8.79
N ILE A 518 19.16 2.52 -9.80
CA ILE A 518 19.26 1.41 -10.76
C ILE A 518 18.66 1.81 -12.10
N SER A 519 19.21 1.31 -13.20
CA SER A 519 18.66 1.59 -14.53
C SER A 519 17.39 0.79 -14.82
N ASN A 520 16.50 1.32 -15.68
CA ASN A 520 15.31 0.60 -16.14
C ASN A 520 15.68 -0.71 -16.87
N ALA A 521 16.80 -0.73 -17.60
CA ALA A 521 17.30 -1.95 -18.24
C ALA A 521 17.64 -3.03 -17.21
N ARG A 522 18.30 -2.63 -16.11
CA ARG A 522 18.64 -3.56 -15.03
C ARG A 522 17.41 -4.05 -14.27
N LEU A 523 16.43 -3.18 -14.00
CA LEU A 523 15.14 -3.57 -13.43
C LEU A 523 14.40 -4.57 -14.34
N ALA A 524 14.39 -4.34 -15.64
CA ALA A 524 13.80 -5.27 -16.60
C ALA A 524 14.53 -6.63 -16.63
N GLN A 525 15.85 -6.63 -16.50
CA GLN A 525 16.63 -7.86 -16.37
C GLN A 525 16.27 -8.62 -15.10
N LEU A 526 16.20 -7.94 -13.94
CA LEU A 526 15.76 -8.57 -12.67
C LEU A 526 14.35 -9.17 -12.81
N ARG A 527 13.41 -8.44 -13.38
CA ARG A 527 12.07 -8.97 -13.67
C ARG A 527 12.14 -10.26 -14.50
N ASN A 528 12.95 -10.25 -15.56
CA ASN A 528 13.03 -11.38 -16.48
C ASN A 528 13.74 -12.60 -15.90
N THR A 529 14.55 -12.43 -14.85
CA THR A 529 15.26 -13.55 -14.18
C THR A 529 14.59 -14.02 -12.90
N LEU A 530 13.79 -13.18 -12.28
CA LEU A 530 13.22 -13.47 -10.95
C LEU A 530 11.72 -13.79 -10.99
N LEU A 531 10.96 -13.33 -12.00
CA LEU A 531 9.52 -13.64 -12.05
C LEU A 531 9.24 -14.88 -12.92
N PRO A 532 8.24 -15.71 -12.55
CA PRO A 532 7.87 -16.91 -13.29
C PRO A 532 7.17 -16.60 -14.62
N VAL A 533 6.80 -15.35 -14.84
CA VAL A 533 6.05 -14.92 -16.01
C VAL A 533 6.43 -13.48 -16.40
N ARG A 534 6.58 -13.23 -17.69
CA ARG A 534 6.64 -11.86 -18.21
C ARG A 534 5.26 -11.42 -18.64
N VAL A 535 4.90 -10.20 -18.26
CA VAL A 535 3.66 -9.52 -18.65
C VAL A 535 4.01 -8.42 -19.64
N GLU A 536 3.46 -8.50 -20.85
CA GLU A 536 3.77 -7.63 -21.98
C GLU A 536 2.47 -7.17 -22.65
N GLY A 537 2.51 -6.03 -23.34
CA GLY A 537 1.36 -5.44 -24.03
C GLY A 537 1.00 -4.07 -23.49
N ASP A 538 -0.27 -3.79 -23.35
CA ASP A 538 -0.75 -2.51 -22.81
C ASP A 538 -0.30 -2.31 -21.36
N PRO A 539 -0.09 -1.06 -20.92
CA PRO A 539 0.30 -0.76 -19.55
C PRO A 539 -0.75 -1.25 -18.54
N VAL A 540 -0.35 -2.18 -17.69
CA VAL A 540 -1.19 -2.75 -16.63
C VAL A 540 -0.43 -2.77 -15.31
N GLN A 541 -1.17 -2.79 -14.20
CA GLN A 541 -0.63 -3.17 -12.90
C GLN A 541 -0.68 -4.69 -12.78
N TYR A 542 0.36 -5.32 -12.27
CA TYR A 542 0.35 -6.75 -12.03
C TYR A 542 1.22 -7.17 -10.85
N GLN A 543 0.81 -8.26 -10.22
CA GLN A 543 1.50 -8.93 -9.13
C GLN A 543 1.45 -10.45 -9.35
N VAL A 544 2.44 -11.16 -8.83
CA VAL A 544 2.53 -12.62 -8.88
C VAL A 544 2.57 -13.19 -7.48
N ASN A 545 1.76 -14.21 -7.22
CA ASN A 545 1.76 -14.95 -5.96
C ASN A 545 2.10 -16.42 -6.19
N ARG A 546 2.79 -17.01 -5.24
CA ARG A 546 3.09 -18.45 -5.18
C ARG A 546 2.01 -19.18 -4.40
N THR A 547 1.47 -20.26 -4.97
CA THR A 547 0.56 -21.19 -4.28
C THR A 547 1.19 -22.58 -4.20
N GLU A 548 0.64 -23.45 -3.41
CA GLU A 548 1.11 -24.85 -3.33
C GLU A 548 1.13 -25.55 -4.70
N SER A 549 0.16 -25.24 -5.58
CA SER A 549 -0.03 -25.92 -6.87
C SER A 549 0.49 -25.16 -8.08
N GLY A 550 1.12 -24.00 -7.90
CA GLY A 550 1.60 -23.18 -9.01
C GLY A 550 1.67 -21.70 -8.70
N TRP A 551 1.26 -20.86 -9.64
CA TRP A 551 1.35 -19.41 -9.54
C TRP A 551 0.02 -18.77 -9.88
N ILE A 552 -0.26 -17.63 -9.28
CA ILE A 552 -1.38 -16.77 -9.67
C ILE A 552 -0.81 -15.41 -10.08
N VAL A 553 -1.28 -14.92 -11.21
CA VAL A 553 -0.95 -13.59 -11.73
C VAL A 553 -2.20 -12.72 -11.63
N GLU A 554 -2.17 -11.69 -10.81
CA GLU A 554 -3.14 -10.61 -10.84
C GLU A 554 -2.75 -9.61 -11.91
N ILE A 555 -3.74 -9.17 -12.70
CA ILE A 555 -3.55 -8.15 -13.73
C ILE A 555 -4.72 -7.18 -13.67
N ILE A 556 -4.41 -5.91 -13.53
CA ILE A 556 -5.39 -4.83 -13.38
C ILE A 556 -5.27 -3.85 -14.54
N ASN A 557 -6.38 -3.64 -15.24
CA ASN A 557 -6.51 -2.55 -16.19
C ASN A 557 -7.06 -1.32 -15.48
N ASN A 558 -6.19 -0.34 -15.22
CA ASN A 558 -6.56 0.93 -14.58
C ASN A 558 -7.04 1.99 -15.57
N GLU A 559 -7.03 1.68 -16.88
CA GLU A 559 -7.47 2.59 -17.94
C GLU A 559 -8.99 2.51 -18.16
N GLY A 560 -9.53 3.58 -18.76
CA GLY A 560 -10.91 3.63 -19.24
C GLY A 560 -11.97 3.90 -18.17
N VAL A 561 -11.62 4.11 -16.92
CA VAL A 561 -12.52 4.62 -15.89
C VAL A 561 -12.17 6.06 -15.59
N ILE A 562 -13.01 6.99 -16.03
CA ILE A 562 -12.83 8.43 -15.77
C ILE A 562 -13.65 8.78 -14.54
N LYS A 563 -12.98 9.31 -13.51
CA LYS A 563 -13.61 9.67 -12.25
C LYS A 563 -13.00 10.93 -11.66
N LYS A 564 -13.84 11.94 -11.47
CA LYS A 564 -13.55 13.09 -10.62
C LYS A 564 -14.29 12.95 -9.30
N PRO A 565 -13.79 13.55 -8.21
CA PRO A 565 -14.38 13.39 -6.88
C PRO A 565 -15.87 13.76 -6.77
N THR A 566 -16.30 14.71 -7.60
CA THR A 566 -17.65 15.31 -7.58
C THR A 566 -18.59 14.75 -8.64
N ASP A 567 -18.10 13.92 -9.57
CA ASP A 567 -18.87 13.50 -10.74
C ASP A 567 -19.09 11.98 -10.73
N PRO A 568 -20.18 11.47 -11.30
CA PRO A 568 -20.32 10.04 -11.56
C PRO A 568 -19.18 9.50 -12.42
N ALA A 569 -18.83 8.24 -12.21
CA ALA A 569 -17.80 7.59 -13.02
C ALA A 569 -18.28 7.33 -14.44
N VAL A 570 -17.41 7.55 -15.43
CA VAL A 570 -17.65 7.20 -16.83
C VAL A 570 -16.74 6.06 -17.23
N VAL A 571 -17.32 4.93 -17.65
CA VAL A 571 -16.56 3.76 -18.11
C VAL A 571 -16.50 3.74 -19.64
N GLN A 572 -15.30 3.88 -20.19
CA GLN A 572 -15.01 3.77 -21.62
C GLN A 572 -14.78 2.30 -21.98
N LYS A 573 -15.85 1.63 -22.43
CA LYS A 573 -15.85 0.17 -22.69
C LYS A 573 -14.89 -0.28 -23.78
N ASP A 574 -14.44 0.63 -24.64
CA ASP A 574 -13.44 0.41 -25.69
C ASP A 574 -11.99 0.38 -25.20
N LYS A 575 -11.74 0.85 -23.97
CA LYS A 575 -10.41 0.83 -23.34
C LYS A 575 -10.09 -0.54 -22.74
N ILE A 576 -10.01 -1.53 -23.63
CA ILE A 576 -9.66 -2.91 -23.28
C ILE A 576 -8.15 -3.08 -23.36
N ALA A 577 -7.51 -3.50 -22.28
CA ALA A 577 -6.08 -3.81 -22.31
C ALA A 577 -5.84 -5.17 -22.98
N GLN A 578 -4.91 -5.20 -23.92
CA GLN A 578 -4.39 -6.41 -24.57
C GLN A 578 -3.08 -6.81 -23.92
N VAL A 579 -3.08 -7.94 -23.23
CA VAL A 579 -1.93 -8.39 -22.44
C VAL A 579 -1.52 -9.79 -22.88
N THR A 580 -0.22 -10.03 -22.92
CA THR A 580 0.38 -11.32 -23.20
C THR A 580 1.20 -11.77 -21.98
N LEU A 581 0.88 -12.94 -21.46
CA LEU A 581 1.70 -13.63 -20.47
C LEU A 581 2.63 -14.61 -21.17
N THR A 582 3.93 -14.45 -20.94
CA THR A 582 4.94 -15.39 -21.39
C THR A 582 5.51 -16.13 -20.19
N PRO A 583 5.04 -17.35 -19.87
CA PRO A 583 5.58 -18.14 -18.78
C PRO A 583 7.08 -18.39 -18.99
N GLN A 584 7.84 -18.29 -17.93
CA GLN A 584 9.28 -18.58 -17.88
C GLN A 584 9.55 -19.93 -17.19
N ILE A 585 8.47 -20.62 -16.87
CA ILE A 585 8.41 -21.94 -16.26
C ILE A 585 7.56 -22.85 -17.16
N SER A 586 7.65 -24.16 -16.94
CA SER A 586 6.73 -25.11 -17.57
C SER A 586 5.33 -24.94 -17.02
N VAL A 587 4.37 -24.66 -17.91
CA VAL A 587 2.96 -24.52 -17.57
C VAL A 587 2.14 -25.51 -18.40
N SER A 588 1.47 -26.42 -17.74
CA SER A 588 0.58 -27.41 -18.37
C SER A 588 -0.86 -26.92 -18.49
N ASN A 589 -1.27 -26.02 -17.62
CA ASN A 589 -2.64 -25.51 -17.54
C ASN A 589 -2.68 -24.04 -17.11
N ALA A 590 -3.57 -23.28 -17.73
CA ALA A 590 -3.86 -21.90 -17.34
C ALA A 590 -5.37 -21.69 -17.26
N THR A 591 -5.85 -21.08 -16.17
CA THR A 591 -7.28 -20.80 -15.96
C THR A 591 -7.49 -19.42 -15.35
N LEU A 592 -8.66 -18.82 -15.60
CA LEU A 592 -9.10 -17.66 -14.83
C LEU A 592 -9.63 -18.11 -13.46
N LEU A 593 -9.13 -17.51 -12.39
CA LEU A 593 -9.43 -17.92 -11.01
C LEU A 593 -10.94 -17.89 -10.69
N ARG A 594 -11.63 -16.81 -11.08
CA ARG A 594 -13.00 -16.52 -10.63
C ARG A 594 -14.09 -17.32 -11.37
N ASP A 595 -13.86 -17.66 -12.63
CA ASP A 595 -14.86 -18.37 -13.47
C ASP A 595 -14.39 -19.74 -13.93
N GLY A 596 -13.16 -20.15 -13.58
CA GLY A 596 -12.59 -21.44 -13.94
C GLY A 596 -12.31 -21.61 -15.44
N ARG A 597 -12.50 -20.57 -16.25
CA ARG A 597 -12.35 -20.62 -17.71
C ARG A 597 -10.91 -20.97 -18.08
N LYS A 598 -10.75 -22.05 -18.84
CA LYS A 598 -9.46 -22.46 -19.37
C LYS A 598 -8.96 -21.46 -20.42
N LEU A 599 -7.68 -21.16 -20.34
CA LEU A 599 -6.96 -20.36 -21.32
C LEU A 599 -6.11 -21.28 -22.20
N LYS A 600 -5.95 -20.90 -23.47
CA LYS A 600 -5.07 -21.66 -24.36
C LYS A 600 -3.63 -21.47 -23.91
N VAL A 601 -2.99 -22.53 -23.47
CA VAL A 601 -1.56 -22.57 -23.17
C VAL A 601 -0.83 -22.84 -24.48
N SER A 602 -0.07 -21.88 -24.91
CA SER A 602 0.90 -21.91 -26.02
C SER A 602 2.15 -21.26 -25.43
N PRO A 603 3.26 -21.08 -26.11
CA PRO A 603 4.38 -20.32 -25.55
C PRO A 603 3.97 -18.98 -24.94
N LYS A 604 2.83 -18.44 -25.37
CA LYS A 604 2.25 -17.20 -24.87
C LYS A 604 0.75 -17.36 -24.59
N ILE A 605 0.25 -16.73 -23.52
CA ILE A 605 -1.16 -16.69 -23.15
C ILE A 605 -1.66 -15.27 -23.37
N SER A 606 -2.57 -15.09 -24.34
CA SER A 606 -3.15 -13.78 -24.63
C SER A 606 -4.42 -13.55 -23.82
N LEU A 607 -4.56 -12.35 -23.27
CA LEU A 607 -5.66 -11.92 -22.41
C LEU A 607 -6.21 -10.56 -22.85
N THR A 608 -7.51 -10.39 -22.67
CA THR A 608 -8.17 -9.09 -22.76
C THR A 608 -8.74 -8.73 -21.40
N ILE A 609 -8.50 -7.50 -20.95
CA ILE A 609 -8.94 -7.02 -19.65
C ILE A 609 -9.78 -5.77 -19.88
N PRO A 610 -11.08 -5.82 -19.60
CA PRO A 610 -11.97 -4.67 -19.75
C PRO A 610 -11.52 -3.47 -18.92
N ALA A 611 -11.97 -2.28 -19.29
CA ALA A 611 -11.73 -1.04 -18.57
C ALA A 611 -12.07 -1.16 -17.08
N GLY A 612 -11.12 -0.84 -16.22
CA GLY A 612 -11.30 -0.83 -14.77
C GLY A 612 -11.57 -2.21 -14.14
N GLU A 613 -11.11 -3.29 -14.77
CA GLU A 613 -11.30 -4.67 -14.29
C GLU A 613 -10.00 -5.33 -13.85
N THR A 614 -10.14 -6.33 -12.98
CA THR A 614 -9.05 -7.22 -12.54
C THR A 614 -9.26 -8.62 -13.11
N ARG A 615 -8.16 -9.27 -13.51
CA ARG A 615 -8.12 -10.69 -13.86
C ARG A 615 -7.06 -11.40 -13.03
N PHE A 616 -7.39 -12.60 -12.58
CA PHE A 616 -6.45 -13.50 -11.91
C PHE A 616 -6.25 -14.73 -12.80
N VAL A 617 -5.01 -15.01 -13.18
CA VAL A 617 -4.65 -16.14 -14.02
C VAL A 617 -3.87 -17.14 -13.18
N VAL A 618 -4.41 -18.34 -13.04
CA VAL A 618 -3.74 -19.46 -12.37
C VAL A 618 -2.90 -20.18 -13.40
N LEU A 619 -1.61 -20.38 -13.11
CA LEU A 619 -0.63 -21.11 -13.92
C LEU A 619 -0.20 -22.36 -13.14
N ARG A 620 -0.38 -23.55 -13.75
CA ARG A 620 -0.02 -24.86 -13.16
C ARG A 620 0.82 -25.69 -14.09
#